data_c5fe98336d66080e824018721d46384c
#
_entry.id   c5fe98336d66080e824018721d46384c
#
_cell.length_a   1.000
_cell.length_b   1.000
_cell.length_c   1.000
_cell.angle_alpha   90.00
_cell.angle_beta   90.00
_cell.angle_gamma   90.00
#
_symmetry.space_group_name_H-M   'P 1'
#
loop_
_entity.id
_entity.type
_entity.pdbx_description
1 polymer ?
#
loop_
_entity_poly.entity_id
_entity_poly.type
_entity_poly.pdbx_seq_one_letter_code
_entity_poly.pdbx_strand_id
1 'polypeptide(L)'
;MGACLVLFIACWSPAASSADCARESAILADEQSQLPRLDVASPADRPPYCITLETLMAFAARVKAHVARCPSSNYAPALADWDKMQAGYAKLFNRYRCRRTR
;
A
#
# COMPACT_ATOMS: atom_id res chain seq x y z
N MET A 1 4.96 29.68 27.88
CA MET A 1 4.36 28.56 28.55
C MET A 1 3.31 27.91 27.66
N GLY A 2 2.23 28.60 27.40
CA GLY A 2 1.20 28.01 26.56
C GLY A 2 1.70 27.60 25.20
N ALA A 3 2.76 28.23 24.74
CA ALA A 3 3.33 27.94 23.44
C ALA A 3 3.77 26.49 23.31
N CYS A 4 4.24 25.91 24.38
CA CYS A 4 4.67 24.52 24.34
C CYS A 4 3.54 23.56 24.04
N LEU A 5 2.38 23.87 24.59
CA LEU A 5 1.21 23.03 24.36
C LEU A 5 0.76 23.10 22.92
N VAL A 6 0.84 24.26 22.33
CA VAL A 6 0.46 24.44 20.95
C VAL A 6 1.37 23.61 20.04
N LEU A 7 2.66 23.67 20.30
CA LEU A 7 3.62 22.88 19.53
C LEU A 7 3.37 21.39 19.67
N PHE A 8 3.03 20.99 20.86
CA PHE A 8 2.75 19.60 21.11
C PHE A 8 1.55 19.11 20.28
N ILE A 9 0.52 19.94 20.23
CA ILE A 9 -0.66 19.62 19.44
C ILE A 9 -0.31 19.50 17.97
N ALA A 10 0.60 20.33 17.50
CA ALA A 10 1.00 20.28 16.10
C ALA A 10 1.59 18.93 15.71
N CYS A 11 2.20 18.23 16.65
CA CYS A 11 2.75 16.90 16.37
C CYS A 11 1.69 15.85 16.15
N TRP A 12 0.47 16.17 16.43
CA TRP A 12 -0.64 15.24 16.28
C TRP A 12 -1.24 15.26 14.91
N SER A 13 -0.81 16.12 14.08
CA SER A 13 -1.42 16.32 12.79
C SER A 13 -1.26 15.07 11.90
N PRO A 14 -2.14 14.08 11.97
CA PRO A 14 -1.98 12.86 11.18
C PRO A 14 -2.43 13.05 9.75
N ALA A 15 -3.30 14.03 9.51
CA ALA A 15 -3.80 14.23 8.17
C ALA A 15 -2.81 15.03 7.34
N ALA A 16 -2.48 14.49 6.17
CA ALA A 16 -1.63 15.18 5.23
C ALA A 16 -2.40 16.33 4.57
N SER A 17 -1.69 17.35 4.11
CA SER A 17 -2.31 18.44 3.37
C SER A 17 -2.82 17.93 2.03
N SER A 18 -3.73 18.70 1.40
CA SER A 18 -4.23 18.36 0.08
C SER A 18 -3.11 18.22 -0.94
N ALA A 19 -2.11 19.10 -0.85
CA ALA A 19 -0.98 19.05 -1.77
C ALA A 19 -0.16 17.78 -1.56
N ASP A 20 0.07 17.41 -0.30
CA ASP A 20 0.82 16.18 0.01
C ASP A 20 0.05 14.96 -0.43
N CYS A 21 -1.26 14.94 -0.25
CA CYS A 21 -2.09 13.83 -0.68
C CYS A 21 -2.08 13.68 -2.19
N ALA A 22 -2.16 14.80 -2.91
CA ALA A 22 -2.12 14.76 -4.37
C ALA A 22 -0.78 14.22 -4.87
N ARG A 23 0.31 14.65 -4.25
CA ARG A 23 1.65 14.18 -4.62
C ARG A 23 1.80 12.70 -4.35
N GLU A 24 1.38 12.25 -3.18
CA GLU A 24 1.46 10.85 -2.81
C GLU A 24 0.61 9.99 -3.73
N SER A 25 -0.58 10.48 -4.07
CA SER A 25 -1.47 9.77 -4.99
C SER A 25 -0.82 9.61 -6.36
N ALA A 26 -0.14 10.66 -6.85
CA ALA A 26 0.55 10.60 -8.13
C ALA A 26 1.71 9.60 -8.09
N ILE A 27 2.45 9.57 -7.00
CA ILE A 27 3.54 8.61 -6.83
C ILE A 27 3.00 7.18 -6.84
N LEU A 28 1.91 6.95 -6.13
CA LEU A 28 1.29 5.63 -6.09
C LEU A 28 0.79 5.21 -7.47
N ALA A 29 0.19 6.14 -8.21
CA ALA A 29 -0.29 5.83 -9.55
C ALA A 29 0.86 5.45 -10.48
N ASP A 30 1.98 6.15 -10.38
CA ASP A 30 3.15 5.83 -11.16
C ASP A 30 3.68 4.45 -10.81
N GLU A 31 3.80 4.16 -9.54
CA GLU A 31 4.26 2.84 -9.09
C GLU A 31 3.28 1.75 -9.52
N GLN A 32 2.00 2.03 -9.46
CA GLN A 32 0.99 1.06 -9.87
C GLN A 32 1.16 0.66 -11.33
N SER A 33 1.49 1.62 -12.18
CA SER A 33 1.69 1.35 -13.60
C SER A 33 2.93 0.50 -13.85
N GLN A 34 3.81 0.40 -12.88
CA GLN A 34 5.06 -0.34 -13.00
C GLN A 34 5.04 -1.66 -12.22
N LEU A 35 3.92 -1.99 -11.60
CA LEU A 35 3.84 -3.23 -10.84
C LEU A 35 3.98 -4.45 -11.74
N PRO A 36 4.68 -5.49 -11.25
CA PRO A 36 4.78 -6.72 -12.02
C PRO A 36 3.41 -7.41 -12.10
N ARG A 37 3.21 -8.14 -13.17
CA ARG A 37 2.00 -8.92 -13.32
C ARG A 37 2.17 -10.27 -12.62
N LEU A 38 1.11 -10.69 -11.97
CA LEU A 38 1.11 -12.01 -11.36
C LEU A 38 0.80 -13.03 -12.44
N ASP A 39 1.78 -13.83 -12.79
CA ASP A 39 1.62 -14.90 -13.76
C ASP A 39 1.29 -16.19 -13.03
N VAL A 40 0.03 -16.55 -13.04
CA VAL A 40 -0.42 -17.75 -12.35
C VAL A 40 -0.13 -19.02 -13.14
N ALA A 41 0.40 -18.90 -14.33
CA ALA A 41 0.63 -20.04 -15.20
C ALA A 41 1.95 -20.76 -14.92
N SER A 42 2.82 -20.20 -14.09
CA SER A 42 4.15 -20.75 -13.86
C SER A 42 4.45 -20.96 -12.38
N PRO A 43 3.76 -21.86 -11.70
CA PRO A 43 4.14 -22.16 -10.33
C PRO A 43 5.51 -22.80 -10.22
N ALA A 44 6.11 -23.22 -11.34
CA ALA A 44 7.46 -23.75 -11.35
C ALA A 44 8.50 -22.70 -10.98
N ASP A 45 8.20 -21.42 -11.26
CA ASP A 45 9.13 -20.33 -10.97
C ASP A 45 8.78 -19.71 -9.62
N ARG A 46 8.78 -20.56 -8.60
CA ARG A 46 8.30 -20.15 -7.28
C ARG A 46 8.98 -18.93 -6.69
N PRO A 47 10.33 -18.80 -6.73
CA PRO A 47 10.94 -17.60 -6.15
C PRO A 47 10.50 -16.30 -6.81
N PRO A 48 10.49 -16.17 -8.15
CA PRO A 48 9.96 -14.95 -8.78
C PRO A 48 8.49 -14.71 -8.46
N TYR A 49 7.70 -15.77 -8.37
CA TYR A 49 6.29 -15.66 -8.04
C TYR A 49 6.11 -15.09 -6.63
N CYS A 50 6.89 -15.58 -5.68
CA CYS A 50 6.83 -15.10 -4.30
C CYS A 50 7.25 -13.64 -4.20
N ILE A 51 8.27 -13.23 -4.94
CA ILE A 51 8.71 -11.84 -4.96
C ILE A 51 7.61 -10.95 -5.52
N THR A 52 6.95 -11.39 -6.59
CA THR A 52 5.84 -10.66 -7.17
C THR A 52 4.71 -10.49 -6.16
N LEU A 53 4.33 -11.57 -5.48
CA LEU A 53 3.28 -11.50 -4.46
C LEU A 53 3.64 -10.53 -3.35
N GLU A 54 4.88 -10.59 -2.88
CA GLU A 54 5.34 -9.71 -1.82
C GLU A 54 5.27 -8.25 -2.26
N THR A 55 5.68 -7.96 -3.49
CA THR A 55 5.62 -6.61 -4.05
C THR A 55 4.19 -6.11 -4.13
N LEU A 56 3.28 -6.95 -4.61
CA LEU A 56 1.87 -6.57 -4.73
C LEU A 56 1.22 -6.36 -3.37
N MET A 57 1.54 -7.20 -2.40
CA MET A 57 1.04 -7.05 -1.04
C MET A 57 1.54 -5.75 -0.41
N ALA A 58 2.80 -5.44 -0.61
CA ALA A 58 3.39 -4.22 -0.06
C ALA A 58 2.75 -2.98 -0.68
N PHE A 59 2.49 -3.02 -1.98
CA PHE A 59 1.84 -1.89 -2.65
C PHE A 59 0.43 -1.69 -2.11
N ALA A 60 -0.34 -2.77 -1.97
CA ALA A 60 -1.69 -2.68 -1.43
C ALA A 60 -1.69 -2.10 -0.02
N ALA A 61 -0.72 -2.49 0.81
CA ALA A 61 -0.59 -1.94 2.15
C ALA A 61 -0.33 -0.44 2.12
N ARG A 62 0.49 0.01 1.17
CA ARG A 62 0.80 1.44 1.04
C ARG A 62 -0.41 2.24 0.57
N VAL A 63 -1.22 1.68 -0.32
CA VAL A 63 -2.46 2.34 -0.74
C VAL A 63 -3.40 2.49 0.45
N LYS A 64 -3.54 1.46 1.26
CA LYS A 64 -4.39 1.51 2.43
C LYS A 64 -3.90 2.56 3.44
N ALA A 65 -2.60 2.63 3.67
CA ALA A 65 -2.02 3.63 4.55
C ALA A 65 -2.24 5.04 4.00
N HIS A 66 -2.12 5.19 2.69
CA HIS A 66 -2.36 6.48 2.04
C HIS A 66 -3.80 6.93 2.25
N VAL A 67 -4.77 6.05 2.03
CA VAL A 67 -6.17 6.41 2.21
C VAL A 67 -6.47 6.77 3.66
N ALA A 68 -5.83 6.10 4.61
CA ALA A 68 -6.01 6.42 6.02
C ALA A 68 -5.60 7.85 6.34
N ARG A 69 -4.54 8.35 5.68
CA ARG A 69 -4.09 9.72 5.88
C ARG A 69 -4.78 10.71 4.96
N CYS A 70 -5.31 10.24 3.85
CA CYS A 70 -5.89 11.07 2.81
C CYS A 70 -7.28 10.57 2.45
N PRO A 71 -8.28 10.80 3.32
CA PRO A 71 -9.63 10.25 3.09
C PRO A 71 -10.29 10.74 1.81
N SER A 72 -9.82 11.87 1.27
CA SER A 72 -10.36 12.43 0.02
C SER A 72 -9.61 11.93 -1.20
N SER A 73 -8.69 11.01 -1.02
CA SER A 73 -7.90 10.47 -2.12
C SER A 73 -8.79 9.76 -3.14
N ASN A 74 -8.38 9.80 -4.39
CA ASN A 74 -9.06 9.06 -5.45
C ASN A 74 -8.92 7.54 -5.28
N TYR A 75 -8.07 7.08 -4.39
CA TYR A 75 -7.99 5.67 -4.03
C TYR A 75 -9.03 5.26 -3.00
N ALA A 76 -9.62 6.23 -2.29
CA ALA A 76 -10.55 5.92 -1.21
C ALA A 76 -11.75 5.09 -1.66
N PRO A 77 -12.40 5.37 -2.80
CA PRO A 77 -13.55 4.54 -3.21
C PRO A 77 -13.20 3.09 -3.49
N ALA A 78 -11.96 2.82 -3.81
CA ALA A 78 -11.51 1.46 -4.12
C ALA A 78 -10.87 0.75 -2.94
N LEU A 79 -10.96 1.33 -1.74
CA LEU A 79 -10.28 0.78 -0.57
C LEU A 79 -10.67 -0.67 -0.29
N ALA A 80 -11.95 -0.98 -0.41
CA ALA A 80 -12.42 -2.34 -0.16
C ALA A 80 -11.83 -3.33 -1.17
N ASP A 81 -11.65 -2.89 -2.42
CA ASP A 81 -11.05 -3.73 -3.43
C ASP A 81 -9.58 -3.99 -3.13
N TRP A 82 -8.86 -2.97 -2.69
CA TRP A 82 -7.46 -3.13 -2.31
C TRP A 82 -7.29 -4.05 -1.12
N ASP A 83 -8.23 -3.98 -0.19
CA ASP A 83 -8.23 -4.86 0.96
C ASP A 83 -8.42 -6.32 0.54
N LYS A 84 -9.36 -6.56 -0.38
CA LYS A 84 -9.59 -7.90 -0.92
C LYS A 84 -8.40 -8.41 -1.69
N MET A 85 -7.78 -7.55 -2.49
CA MET A 85 -6.60 -7.95 -3.26
C MET A 85 -5.46 -8.33 -2.34
N GLN A 86 -5.23 -7.54 -1.29
CA GLN A 86 -4.17 -7.84 -0.34
C GLN A 86 -4.41 -9.19 0.32
N ALA A 87 -5.64 -9.45 0.73
CA ALA A 87 -6.00 -10.73 1.34
C ALA A 87 -5.80 -11.89 0.38
N GLY A 88 -6.16 -11.69 -0.90
CA GLY A 88 -5.98 -12.71 -1.91
C GLY A 88 -4.52 -13.02 -2.17
N TYR A 89 -3.69 -12.00 -2.26
CA TYR A 89 -2.24 -12.21 -2.42
C TYR A 89 -1.66 -12.91 -1.21
N ALA A 90 -2.12 -12.58 -0.01
CA ALA A 90 -1.64 -13.23 1.21
C ALA A 90 -1.97 -14.72 1.21
N LYS A 91 -3.16 -15.09 0.73
CA LYS A 91 -3.53 -16.48 0.62
C LYS A 91 -2.62 -17.23 -0.35
N LEU A 92 -2.33 -16.62 -1.48
CA LEU A 92 -1.41 -17.23 -2.44
C LEU A 92 -0.01 -17.36 -1.87
N PHE A 93 0.43 -16.32 -1.17
CA PHE A 93 1.74 -16.31 -0.53
C PHE A 93 1.87 -17.49 0.42
N ASN A 94 0.85 -17.74 1.22
CA ASN A 94 0.85 -18.87 2.15
C ASN A 94 0.73 -20.20 1.43
N ARG A 95 -0.11 -20.26 0.39
CA ARG A 95 -0.32 -21.49 -0.37
C ARG A 95 0.98 -21.99 -1.00
N TYR A 96 1.77 -21.04 -1.53
CA TYR A 96 3.03 -21.40 -2.19
C TYR A 96 4.20 -21.38 -1.23
N ARG A 97 3.93 -21.27 0.07
CA ARG A 97 4.94 -21.31 1.11
C ARG A 97 6.04 -20.30 0.89
N CYS A 98 5.65 -19.11 0.47
CA CYS A 98 6.59 -18.02 0.29
C CYS A 98 7.09 -17.54 1.63
N ARG A 99 8.32 -17.02 1.63
CA ARG A 99 8.91 -16.42 2.83
C ARG A 99 9.23 -14.98 2.53
N ARG A 100 8.97 -14.13 3.52
CA ARG A 100 9.28 -12.73 3.35
C ARG A 100 10.78 -12.53 3.25
N THR A 101 11.19 -11.73 2.29
CA THR A 101 12.59 -11.35 2.15
C THR A 101 12.90 -10.24 3.15
N ARG A 102 14.15 -10.09 3.48
CA ARG A 102 14.58 -9.06 4.42
C ARG A 102 15.59 -8.14 3.83
#